data_b5d9d0a5c08c9e06df156a0e1bcf5e89
#
_entry.id   b5d9d0a5c08c9e06df156a0e1bcf5e89
#
_cell.length_a   1.000
_cell.length_b   1.000
_cell.length_c   1.000
_cell.angle_alpha   90.00
_cell.angle_beta   90.00
_cell.angle_gamma   90.00
#
_symmetry.space_group_name_H-M   'P 1'
#
loop_
_entity.id
_entity.type
_entity.pdbx_description
1 polymer ?
#
loop_
_entity_poly.entity_id
_entity_poly.type
_entity_poly.pdbx_seq_one_letter_code
_entity_poly.pdbx_strand_id
1 'polypeptide(L)'
;MSKLLDRLDRITRGPVRTLGFGPAAPRETIPTLALLAGLTKPTIAATKKVMDSGVDAIIFGEALEQKSIARFPKGTVWGVAVSGLDKEKADKFRSQGCDFMVFDVEHTLVEALEEGDCARVLRVSSDLEEAKLRGIEDLPADLIVVNQPVPDGRLNLTHLLAIANVRNATSRYLILEWNSELSQNELEQLRTLGIDGLLVTGNDTGSIIGALRKEIDGLPNRKPRGDREQRGAAILPRLETAGVNRSRPEPDEDDDDDWEEP
;
A
#
# COMPACT_ATOMS: atom_id res chain seq x y z
N MET A 1 -12.79 -6.42 9.99
CA MET A 1 -11.69 -6.24 9.01
C MET A 1 -11.98 -4.98 8.20
N SER A 2 -11.02 -4.08 8.03
CA SER A 2 -11.21 -2.79 7.35
C SER A 2 -11.50 -2.96 5.86
N LYS A 3 -12.53 -2.28 5.38
CA LYS A 3 -12.92 -2.28 3.96
C LYS A 3 -11.88 -1.57 3.08
N LEU A 4 -11.17 -0.58 3.65
CA LEU A 4 -10.07 0.09 2.96
C LEU A 4 -8.93 -0.90 2.69
N LEU A 5 -8.52 -1.69 3.67
CA LEU A 5 -7.47 -2.70 3.51
C LEU A 5 -7.89 -3.78 2.51
N ASP A 6 -9.13 -4.27 2.58
CA ASP A 6 -9.67 -5.23 1.59
C ASP A 6 -9.62 -4.67 0.17
N ARG A 7 -9.88 -3.37 0.01
CA ARG A 7 -9.83 -2.69 -1.28
C ARG A 7 -8.41 -2.55 -1.82
N LEU A 8 -7.47 -2.15 -0.96
CA LEU A 8 -6.05 -2.08 -1.29
C LEU A 8 -5.49 -3.46 -1.67
N ASP A 9 -5.91 -4.49 -0.96
CA ASP A 9 -5.51 -5.85 -1.24
C ASP A 9 -5.97 -6.31 -2.65
N ARG A 10 -7.22 -6.01 -3.04
CA ARG A 10 -7.71 -6.28 -4.40
C ARG A 10 -6.93 -5.50 -5.47
N ILE A 11 -6.62 -4.23 -5.21
CA ILE A 11 -5.85 -3.37 -6.12
C ILE A 11 -4.42 -3.92 -6.31
N THR A 12 -3.78 -4.37 -5.25
CA THR A 12 -2.40 -4.86 -5.28
C THR A 12 -2.26 -6.26 -5.85
N ARG A 13 -3.24 -7.13 -5.61
CA ARG A 13 -3.27 -8.49 -6.19
C ARG A 13 -3.60 -8.47 -7.68
N GLY A 14 -4.27 -7.42 -8.16
CA GLY A 14 -4.74 -7.32 -9.54
C GLY A 14 -5.87 -8.31 -9.86
N PRO A 15 -6.36 -8.33 -11.11
CA PRO A 15 -7.43 -9.21 -11.51
C PRO A 15 -7.02 -10.69 -11.40
N VAL A 16 -7.82 -11.48 -10.69
CA VAL A 16 -7.64 -12.93 -10.56
C VAL A 16 -7.74 -13.55 -11.96
N ARG A 17 -6.68 -14.19 -12.42
CA ARG A 17 -6.71 -14.99 -13.64
C ARG A 17 -7.47 -16.28 -13.33
N THR A 18 -8.74 -16.33 -13.69
CA THR A 18 -9.49 -17.60 -13.65
C THR A 18 -8.90 -18.55 -14.70
N LEU A 19 -8.21 -19.57 -14.25
CA LEU A 19 -7.80 -20.71 -15.06
C LEU A 19 -9.04 -21.59 -15.27
N GLY A 20 -9.90 -21.26 -16.25
CA GLY A 20 -11.09 -22.04 -16.57
C GLY A 20 -11.55 -21.82 -18.00
N PHE A 21 -11.94 -22.90 -18.67
CA PHE A 21 -12.50 -22.91 -20.04
C PHE A 21 -13.99 -22.48 -20.10
N GLY A 22 -14.47 -21.69 -19.10
CA GLY A 22 -15.83 -21.13 -19.08
C GLY A 22 -15.93 -19.79 -19.82
N PRO A 23 -17.17 -19.36 -20.20
CA PRO A 23 -17.38 -18.04 -20.79
C PRO A 23 -16.83 -16.97 -19.83
N ALA A 24 -16.03 -16.07 -20.38
CA ALA A 24 -15.38 -15.00 -19.61
C ALA A 24 -16.45 -14.15 -18.92
N ALA A 25 -16.53 -14.23 -17.58
CA ALA A 25 -17.33 -13.29 -16.81
C ALA A 25 -16.87 -11.86 -17.13
N PRO A 26 -17.78 -10.86 -17.14
CA PRO A 26 -17.38 -9.46 -17.34
C PRO A 26 -16.24 -9.13 -16.36
N ARG A 27 -15.09 -8.73 -16.90
CA ARG A 27 -13.95 -8.36 -16.09
C ARG A 27 -14.29 -7.07 -15.35
N GLU A 28 -14.49 -7.15 -14.04
CA GLU A 28 -14.48 -5.95 -13.21
C GLU A 28 -13.15 -5.25 -13.44
N THR A 29 -13.20 -4.02 -13.91
CA THR A 29 -12.00 -3.16 -14.02
C THR A 29 -11.61 -2.73 -12.62
N ILE A 30 -10.65 -3.45 -12.03
CA ILE A 30 -10.10 -3.06 -10.72
C ILE A 30 -9.13 -1.91 -10.99
N PRO A 31 -9.30 -0.75 -10.34
CA PRO A 31 -8.36 0.35 -10.49
C PRO A 31 -6.97 -0.08 -10.03
N THR A 32 -5.94 0.51 -10.62
CA THR A 32 -4.55 0.14 -10.35
C THR A 32 -3.93 0.90 -9.18
N LEU A 33 -4.59 1.98 -8.74
CA LEU A 33 -4.26 2.80 -7.57
C LEU A 33 -5.55 3.14 -6.82
N ALA A 34 -5.52 3.12 -5.50
CA ALA A 34 -6.60 3.63 -4.67
C ALA A 34 -6.64 5.16 -4.72
N LEU A 35 -7.83 5.74 -4.62
CA LEU A 35 -8.01 7.19 -4.58
C LEU A 35 -8.81 7.58 -3.34
N LEU A 36 -8.19 8.34 -2.44
CA LEU A 36 -8.78 8.80 -1.19
C LEU A 36 -8.99 10.31 -1.23
N ALA A 37 -10.00 10.77 -0.52
CA ALA A 37 -10.29 12.21 -0.37
C ALA A 37 -10.23 12.63 1.09
N GLY A 38 -9.54 13.72 1.40
CA GLY A 38 -9.58 14.35 2.71
C GLY A 38 -10.51 15.55 2.73
N LEU A 39 -11.50 15.57 3.61
CA LEU A 39 -12.46 16.64 3.78
C LEU A 39 -12.32 17.28 5.16
N THR A 40 -11.87 18.52 5.20
CA THR A 40 -11.72 19.28 6.46
C THR A 40 -13.09 19.67 7.04
N LYS A 41 -14.06 19.98 6.17
CA LYS A 41 -15.44 20.35 6.57
C LYS A 41 -16.42 19.35 5.96
N PRO A 42 -16.90 18.37 6.73
CA PRO A 42 -17.81 17.34 6.24
C PRO A 42 -19.20 17.93 6.02
N THR A 43 -19.52 18.32 4.80
CA THR A 43 -20.91 18.61 4.39
C THR A 43 -21.44 17.45 3.55
N ILE A 44 -22.74 17.17 3.67
CA ILE A 44 -23.38 16.08 2.91
C ILE A 44 -23.18 16.28 1.39
N ALA A 45 -23.29 17.53 0.93
CA ALA A 45 -23.10 17.86 -0.47
C ALA A 45 -21.65 17.60 -0.94
N ALA A 46 -20.64 18.01 -0.15
CA ALA A 46 -19.23 17.74 -0.46
C ALA A 46 -18.93 16.25 -0.46
N THR A 47 -19.40 15.51 0.57
CA THR A 47 -19.25 14.08 0.66
C THR A 47 -19.85 13.36 -0.54
N LYS A 48 -21.08 13.72 -0.94
CA LYS A 48 -21.71 13.15 -2.12
C LYS A 48 -20.95 13.47 -3.40
N LYS A 49 -20.56 14.72 -3.60
CA LYS A 49 -19.78 15.14 -4.77
C LYS A 49 -18.48 14.35 -4.92
N VAL A 50 -17.77 14.16 -3.81
CA VAL A 50 -16.51 13.40 -3.77
C VAL A 50 -16.76 11.91 -4.04
N MET A 51 -17.82 11.32 -3.47
CA MET A 51 -18.20 9.93 -3.75
C MET A 51 -18.55 9.73 -5.24
N ASP A 52 -19.32 10.64 -5.81
CA ASP A 52 -19.72 10.61 -7.23
C ASP A 52 -18.48 10.74 -8.16
N SER A 53 -17.38 11.33 -7.69
CA SER A 53 -16.09 11.41 -8.42
C SER A 53 -15.28 10.11 -8.38
N GLY A 54 -15.77 9.05 -7.72
CA GLY A 54 -15.17 7.72 -7.77
C GLY A 54 -14.03 7.48 -6.77
N VAL A 55 -14.08 8.09 -5.58
CA VAL A 55 -13.13 7.79 -4.50
C VAL A 55 -13.38 6.43 -3.86
N ASP A 56 -12.32 5.82 -3.37
CA ASP A 56 -12.33 4.55 -2.68
C ASP A 56 -12.63 4.70 -1.20
N ALA A 57 -12.20 5.80 -0.56
CA ALA A 57 -12.48 6.14 0.82
C ALA A 57 -12.39 7.65 1.07
N ILE A 58 -12.99 8.11 2.17
CA ILE A 58 -12.97 9.52 2.58
C ILE A 58 -12.36 9.62 3.97
N ILE A 59 -11.49 10.60 4.17
CA ILE A 59 -10.91 10.96 5.46
C ILE A 59 -11.55 12.27 5.93
N PHE A 60 -12.13 12.24 7.12
CA PHE A 60 -12.68 13.42 7.76
C PHE A 60 -11.75 13.94 8.86
N GLY A 61 -11.85 15.23 9.17
CA GLY A 61 -11.20 15.79 10.36
C GLY A 61 -11.89 15.36 11.65
N GLU A 62 -11.22 15.55 12.77
CA GLU A 62 -11.66 15.17 14.13
C GLU A 62 -13.02 15.78 14.54
N ALA A 63 -13.39 16.94 13.99
CA ALA A 63 -14.64 17.64 14.28
C ALA A 63 -15.91 17.00 13.63
N LEU A 64 -15.84 15.72 13.25
CA LEU A 64 -16.95 15.00 12.63
C LEU A 64 -18.07 14.72 13.66
N GLU A 65 -19.27 15.26 13.38
CA GLU A 65 -20.45 15.02 14.20
C GLU A 65 -21.14 13.71 13.85
N GLN A 66 -21.61 12.97 14.84
CA GLN A 66 -22.35 11.71 14.65
C GLN A 66 -23.61 11.89 13.77
N LYS A 67 -24.28 13.04 13.87
CA LYS A 67 -25.44 13.38 13.02
C LYS A 67 -25.10 13.44 11.54
N SER A 68 -23.87 13.83 11.21
CA SER A 68 -23.37 13.88 9.83
C SER A 68 -23.08 12.48 9.30
N ILE A 69 -22.51 11.60 10.12
CA ILE A 69 -22.19 10.21 9.76
C ILE A 69 -23.46 9.45 9.35
N ALA A 70 -24.54 9.60 10.12
CA ALA A 70 -25.83 8.93 9.83
C ALA A 70 -26.45 9.31 8.48
N ARG A 71 -25.98 10.40 7.85
CA ARG A 71 -26.47 10.92 6.56
C ARG A 71 -25.55 10.62 5.39
N PHE A 72 -24.43 9.91 5.61
CA PHE A 72 -23.56 9.52 4.52
C PHE A 72 -24.23 8.50 3.59
N PRO A 73 -23.91 8.51 2.30
CA PRO A 73 -24.39 7.49 1.37
C PRO A 73 -24.04 6.08 1.88
N LYS A 74 -24.96 5.13 1.68
CA LYS A 74 -24.73 3.74 2.07
C LYS A 74 -23.50 3.19 1.35
N GLY A 75 -22.63 2.50 2.09
CA GLY A 75 -21.42 1.90 1.53
C GLY A 75 -20.20 2.83 1.52
N THR A 76 -20.32 4.09 2.01
CA THR A 76 -19.17 4.97 2.16
C THR A 76 -18.14 4.33 3.10
N VAL A 77 -16.93 4.14 2.60
CA VAL A 77 -15.76 3.80 3.42
C VAL A 77 -15.18 5.10 3.93
N TRP A 78 -15.12 5.26 5.25
CA TRP A 78 -14.66 6.50 5.84
C TRP A 78 -13.74 6.28 7.03
N GLY A 79 -12.80 7.19 7.19
CA GLY A 79 -11.89 7.27 8.31
C GLY A 79 -11.83 8.67 8.88
N VAL A 80 -11.10 8.83 9.96
CA VAL A 80 -10.89 10.10 10.64
C VAL A 80 -9.40 10.37 10.80
N ALA A 81 -8.98 11.63 10.53
CA ALA A 81 -7.66 12.11 10.87
C ALA A 81 -7.72 12.77 12.25
N VAL A 82 -6.94 12.25 13.19
CA VAL A 82 -6.95 12.65 14.60
C VAL A 82 -5.58 13.17 14.98
N SER A 83 -5.56 14.38 15.57
CA SER A 83 -4.37 14.93 16.18
C SER A 83 -4.39 14.56 17.67
N GLY A 84 -3.45 13.71 18.10
CA GLY A 84 -3.42 13.21 19.48
C GLY A 84 -4.49 12.15 19.74
N LEU A 85 -4.22 10.93 19.27
CA LEU A 85 -5.10 9.77 19.43
C LEU A 85 -4.85 9.12 20.80
N ASP A 86 -5.91 9.04 21.62
CA ASP A 86 -5.99 8.31 22.88
C ASP A 86 -7.03 7.18 22.77
N LYS A 87 -7.12 6.34 23.81
CA LYS A 87 -8.04 5.19 23.84
C LYS A 87 -9.51 5.63 23.75
N GLU A 88 -9.90 6.69 24.46
CA GLU A 88 -11.26 7.19 24.50
C GLU A 88 -11.74 7.65 23.12
N LYS A 89 -10.89 8.44 22.41
CA LYS A 89 -11.17 8.86 21.04
C LYS A 89 -11.23 7.66 20.08
N ALA A 90 -10.30 6.73 20.21
CA ALA A 90 -10.28 5.53 19.38
C ALA A 90 -11.57 4.71 19.52
N ASP A 91 -11.99 4.44 20.75
CA ASP A 91 -13.22 3.68 21.04
C ASP A 91 -14.48 4.42 20.57
N LYS A 92 -14.51 5.75 20.73
CA LYS A 92 -15.58 6.59 20.19
C LYS A 92 -15.73 6.43 18.68
N PHE A 93 -14.63 6.55 17.90
CA PHE A 93 -14.69 6.46 16.45
C PHE A 93 -15.00 5.03 15.99
N ARG A 94 -14.47 4.01 16.66
CA ARG A 94 -14.80 2.60 16.41
C ARG A 94 -16.30 2.35 16.59
N SER A 95 -16.90 2.84 17.68
CA SER A 95 -18.34 2.69 17.96
C SER A 95 -19.23 3.38 16.93
N GLN A 96 -18.72 4.41 16.25
CA GLN A 96 -19.39 5.13 15.17
C GLN A 96 -19.29 4.45 13.79
N GLY A 97 -18.56 3.32 13.70
CA GLY A 97 -18.34 2.59 12.45
C GLY A 97 -17.24 3.18 11.56
N CYS A 98 -16.26 3.84 12.16
CA CYS A 98 -15.05 4.28 11.48
C CYS A 98 -14.26 3.07 10.96
N ASP A 99 -13.90 3.08 9.68
CA ASP A 99 -13.18 1.99 9.02
C ASP A 99 -11.67 2.07 9.24
N PHE A 100 -11.13 3.28 9.41
CA PHE A 100 -9.71 3.50 9.66
C PHE A 100 -9.45 4.85 10.35
N MET A 101 -8.36 4.93 11.14
CA MET A 101 -7.93 6.14 11.82
C MET A 101 -6.54 6.55 11.34
N VAL A 102 -6.41 7.83 10.94
CA VAL A 102 -5.13 8.43 10.53
C VAL A 102 -4.57 9.21 11.71
N PHE A 103 -3.34 8.91 12.10
CA PHE A 103 -2.68 9.49 13.27
C PHE A 103 -1.19 9.78 13.00
N ASP A 104 -0.62 10.66 13.80
CA ASP A 104 0.78 11.04 13.77
C ASP A 104 1.56 10.34 14.90
N VAL A 105 2.88 10.16 14.71
CA VAL A 105 3.74 9.49 15.72
C VAL A 105 3.78 10.26 17.06
N GLU A 106 3.83 11.59 17.00
CA GLU A 106 4.20 12.41 18.16
C GLU A 106 3.14 12.46 19.26
N HIS A 107 1.86 12.38 18.93
CA HIS A 107 0.76 12.62 19.87
C HIS A 107 -0.20 11.42 20.01
N THR A 108 0.22 10.22 19.60
CA THR A 108 -0.60 9.03 19.67
C THR A 108 -0.17 8.14 20.83
N LEU A 109 -1.11 7.78 21.70
CA LEU A 109 -0.85 6.86 22.80
C LEU A 109 -0.95 5.41 22.31
N VAL A 110 -0.01 4.57 22.73
CA VAL A 110 0.06 3.16 22.30
C VAL A 110 -1.22 2.39 22.63
N GLU A 111 -1.86 2.69 23.76
CA GLU A 111 -3.13 2.08 24.18
C GLU A 111 -4.31 2.35 23.21
N ALA A 112 -4.23 3.39 22.37
CA ALA A 112 -5.24 3.68 21.36
C ALA A 112 -5.15 2.76 20.14
N LEU A 113 -4.01 2.09 19.95
CA LEU A 113 -3.68 1.29 18.77
C LEU A 113 -3.94 -0.21 18.96
N GLU A 114 -4.90 -0.57 19.80
CA GLU A 114 -5.35 -1.95 19.96
C GLU A 114 -5.80 -2.55 18.62
N GLU A 115 -5.49 -3.83 18.42
CA GLU A 115 -5.94 -4.56 17.22
C GLU A 115 -7.46 -4.66 17.17
N GLY A 116 -8.03 -4.54 15.98
CA GLY A 116 -9.47 -4.57 15.78
C GLY A 116 -9.87 -4.43 14.32
N ASP A 117 -11.16 -4.19 14.08
CA ASP A 117 -11.71 -4.04 12.73
C ASP A 117 -11.39 -2.69 12.07
N CYS A 118 -10.90 -1.72 12.82
CA CYS A 118 -10.53 -0.39 12.33
C CYS A 118 -9.04 -0.35 11.97
N ALA A 119 -8.71 -0.03 10.71
CA ALA A 119 -7.31 0.03 10.28
C ALA A 119 -6.56 1.21 10.90
N ARG A 120 -5.30 0.98 11.22
CA ARG A 120 -4.37 1.95 11.81
C ARG A 120 -3.52 2.55 10.70
N VAL A 121 -3.72 3.84 10.44
CA VAL A 121 -3.07 4.56 9.35
C VAL A 121 -2.09 5.57 9.94
N LEU A 122 -0.81 5.31 9.78
CA LEU A 122 0.24 6.21 10.23
C LEU A 122 0.54 7.27 9.17
N ARG A 123 0.48 8.53 9.55
CA ARG A 123 0.90 9.65 8.71
C ARG A 123 2.36 9.98 8.99
N VAL A 124 3.18 10.05 7.95
CA VAL A 124 4.60 10.41 8.03
C VAL A 124 4.94 11.49 7.01
N SER A 125 5.90 12.34 7.34
CA SER A 125 6.47 13.26 6.36
C SER A 125 7.50 12.55 5.49
N SER A 126 7.59 12.94 4.23
CA SER A 126 8.57 12.39 3.28
C SER A 126 10.01 12.82 3.58
N ASP A 127 10.20 13.89 4.36
CA ASP A 127 11.48 14.43 4.81
C ASP A 127 11.91 13.89 6.20
N LEU A 128 11.25 12.83 6.68
CA LEU A 128 11.59 12.20 7.94
C LEU A 128 13.04 11.67 7.90
N GLU A 129 13.78 11.91 8.98
CA GLU A 129 15.16 11.44 9.13
C GLU A 129 15.28 9.92 8.95
N GLU A 130 16.34 9.47 8.31
CA GLU A 130 16.56 8.04 7.99
C GLU A 130 16.52 7.14 9.23
N ALA A 131 17.02 7.63 10.38
CA ALA A 131 16.98 6.89 11.63
C ALA A 131 15.55 6.59 12.11
N LYS A 132 14.63 7.54 11.94
CA LYS A 132 13.20 7.38 12.26
C LYS A 132 12.49 6.52 11.20
N LEU A 133 12.86 6.65 9.93
CA LEU A 133 12.32 5.83 8.85
C LEU A 133 12.54 4.34 9.10
N ARG A 134 13.71 3.93 9.60
CA ARG A 134 14.04 2.53 9.88
C ARG A 134 13.11 1.88 10.91
N GLY A 135 12.57 2.66 11.86
CA GLY A 135 11.64 2.16 12.87
C GLY A 135 10.17 2.09 12.44
N ILE A 136 9.82 2.59 11.25
CA ILE A 136 8.41 2.65 10.82
C ILE A 136 7.78 1.25 10.68
N GLU A 137 8.55 0.26 10.23
CA GLU A 137 8.04 -1.10 10.05
C GLU A 137 7.65 -1.76 11.36
N ASP A 138 8.29 -1.39 12.46
CA ASP A 138 8.03 -1.96 13.80
C ASP A 138 6.83 -1.32 14.50
N LEU A 139 6.31 -0.18 13.97
CA LEU A 139 5.16 0.50 14.56
C LEU A 139 3.85 -0.24 14.27
N PRO A 140 2.86 -0.19 15.20
CA PRO A 140 1.56 -0.84 15.04
C PRO A 140 0.67 -0.06 14.06
N ALA A 141 1.01 -0.06 12.78
CA ALA A 141 0.23 0.55 11.70
C ALA A 141 -0.03 -0.48 10.59
N ASP A 142 -1.16 -0.38 9.90
CA ASP A 142 -1.53 -1.29 8.81
C ASP A 142 -1.27 -0.65 7.44
N LEU A 143 -1.26 0.68 7.40
CA LEU A 143 -1.11 1.51 6.21
C LEU A 143 -0.31 2.77 6.56
N ILE A 144 0.45 3.30 5.60
CA ILE A 144 1.19 4.54 5.76
C ILE A 144 0.71 5.58 4.74
N VAL A 145 0.42 6.78 5.22
CA VAL A 145 0.19 7.97 4.40
C VAL A 145 1.44 8.83 4.44
N VAL A 146 2.03 9.06 3.27
CA VAL A 146 3.19 9.95 3.12
C VAL A 146 2.69 11.34 2.75
N ASN A 147 2.95 12.30 3.63
CA ASN A 147 2.74 13.70 3.31
C ASN A 147 4.00 14.25 2.62
N GLN A 148 3.82 14.75 1.41
CA GLN A 148 4.88 15.37 0.63
C GLN A 148 4.55 16.85 0.45
N PRO A 149 5.30 17.77 1.06
CA PRO A 149 5.12 19.19 0.77
C PRO A 149 5.59 19.48 -0.66
N VAL A 150 4.68 19.92 -1.51
CA VAL A 150 4.96 20.24 -2.92
C VAL A 150 4.59 21.68 -3.21
N PRO A 151 5.55 22.60 -3.18
CA PRO A 151 5.26 24.02 -3.41
C PRO A 151 4.67 24.30 -4.78
N ASP A 152 5.14 23.63 -5.82
CA ASP A 152 4.81 23.91 -7.22
C ASP A 152 3.80 22.95 -7.86
N GLY A 153 3.31 21.97 -7.09
CA GLY A 153 2.35 20.96 -7.58
C GLY A 153 2.88 20.02 -8.67
N ARG A 154 4.19 20.03 -8.96
CA ARG A 154 4.83 19.19 -9.98
C ARG A 154 5.69 18.10 -9.36
N LEU A 155 5.51 16.87 -9.84
CA LEU A 155 6.34 15.74 -9.45
C LEU A 155 7.74 15.88 -10.06
N ASN A 156 8.78 15.77 -9.24
CA ASN A 156 10.18 15.81 -9.67
C ASN A 156 11.00 14.67 -9.07
N LEU A 157 12.25 14.52 -9.48
CA LEU A 157 13.13 13.43 -9.03
C LEU A 157 13.42 13.47 -7.52
N THR A 158 13.45 14.65 -6.91
CA THR A 158 13.65 14.79 -5.46
C THR A 158 12.46 14.19 -4.72
N HIS A 159 11.23 14.44 -5.19
CA HIS A 159 10.03 13.82 -4.63
C HIS A 159 10.06 12.30 -4.77
N LEU A 160 10.44 11.79 -5.95
CA LEU A 160 10.55 10.35 -6.18
C LEU A 160 11.60 9.70 -5.27
N LEU A 161 12.73 10.37 -5.03
CA LEU A 161 13.77 9.88 -4.12
C LEU A 161 13.26 9.83 -2.66
N ALA A 162 12.59 10.89 -2.20
CA ALA A 162 12.01 10.93 -0.85
C ALA A 162 10.97 9.83 -0.66
N ILE A 163 10.07 9.63 -1.64
CA ILE A 163 9.08 8.55 -1.64
C ILE A 163 9.77 7.17 -1.63
N ALA A 164 10.82 7.00 -2.45
CA ALA A 164 11.59 5.75 -2.50
C ALA A 164 12.24 5.41 -1.15
N ASN A 165 12.74 6.41 -0.42
CA ASN A 165 13.30 6.21 0.92
C ASN A 165 12.24 5.70 1.90
N VAL A 166 11.05 6.32 1.91
CA VAL A 166 9.93 5.82 2.73
C VAL A 166 9.52 4.41 2.30
N ARG A 167 9.46 4.16 0.98
CA ARG A 167 9.10 2.85 0.44
C ARG A 167 10.09 1.75 0.82
N ASN A 168 11.37 2.05 0.91
CA ASN A 168 12.41 1.10 1.33
C ASN A 168 12.34 0.78 2.83
N ALA A 169 11.79 1.70 3.62
CA ALA A 169 11.65 1.55 5.06
C ALA A 169 10.43 0.71 5.49
N THR A 170 9.47 0.42 4.59
CA THR A 170 8.26 -0.31 4.96
C THR A 170 7.76 -1.23 3.86
N SER A 171 7.16 -2.36 4.25
CA SER A 171 6.47 -3.28 3.34
C SER A 171 4.97 -3.01 3.22
N ARG A 172 4.41 -2.17 4.10
CA ARG A 172 2.98 -1.87 4.21
C ARG A 172 2.43 -1.14 2.99
N TYR A 173 1.11 -1.03 2.89
CA TYR A 173 0.48 -0.18 1.88
C TYR A 173 0.93 1.26 2.05
N LEU A 174 1.18 1.94 0.92
CA LEU A 174 1.71 3.30 0.91
C LEU A 174 0.79 4.20 0.08
N ILE A 175 0.20 5.19 0.73
CA ILE A 175 -0.64 6.23 0.11
C ILE A 175 0.17 7.52 0.09
N LEU A 176 0.23 8.18 -1.07
CA LEU A 176 0.87 9.48 -1.20
C LEU A 176 -0.19 10.59 -1.10
N GLU A 177 0.00 11.54 -0.20
CA GLU A 177 -0.80 12.77 -0.18
C GLU A 177 -0.31 13.71 -1.28
N TRP A 178 -1.21 14.00 -2.23
CA TRP A 178 -0.88 14.79 -3.40
C TRP A 178 -2.09 15.62 -3.86
N ASN A 179 -1.93 16.93 -3.96
CA ASN A 179 -3.04 17.88 -4.13
C ASN A 179 -3.04 18.55 -5.51
N SER A 180 -2.44 17.93 -6.51
CA SER A 180 -2.39 18.43 -7.89
C SER A 180 -2.72 17.31 -8.88
N GLU A 181 -3.02 17.70 -10.11
CA GLU A 181 -3.17 16.74 -11.20
C GLU A 181 -1.83 16.05 -11.51
N LEU A 182 -1.90 14.80 -11.88
CA LEU A 182 -0.77 13.99 -12.31
C LEU A 182 -1.08 13.38 -13.68
N SER A 183 -0.10 13.40 -14.55
CA SER A 183 -0.17 12.72 -15.83
C SER A 183 -0.08 11.19 -15.65
N GLN A 184 -0.53 10.46 -16.67
CA GLN A 184 -0.45 9.00 -16.68
C GLN A 184 0.97 8.48 -16.46
N ASN A 185 1.98 9.13 -17.05
CA ASN A 185 3.39 8.76 -16.87
C ASN A 185 3.85 8.95 -15.41
N GLU A 186 3.49 10.06 -14.77
CA GLU A 186 3.82 10.31 -13.35
C GLU A 186 3.16 9.28 -12.44
N LEU A 187 1.89 8.96 -12.70
CA LEU A 187 1.16 7.91 -11.97
C LEU A 187 1.82 6.53 -12.15
N GLU A 188 2.31 6.21 -13.34
CA GLU A 188 3.03 4.96 -13.60
C GLU A 188 4.36 4.89 -12.86
N GLN A 189 5.11 6.01 -12.78
CA GLN A 189 6.33 6.10 -11.99
C GLN A 189 6.05 5.91 -10.50
N LEU A 190 5.05 6.58 -9.94
CA LEU A 190 4.64 6.41 -8.53
C LEU A 190 4.24 4.96 -8.24
N ARG A 191 3.47 4.34 -9.12
CA ARG A 191 3.09 2.94 -9.02
C ARG A 191 4.31 2.01 -9.05
N THR A 192 5.27 2.28 -9.93
CA THR A 192 6.52 1.50 -10.04
C THR A 192 7.36 1.60 -8.77
N LEU A 193 7.39 2.77 -8.14
CA LEU A 193 8.00 2.96 -6.82
C LEU A 193 7.26 2.21 -5.71
N GLY A 194 6.04 1.75 -5.95
CA GLY A 194 5.26 0.96 -5.00
C GLY A 194 4.27 1.79 -4.18
N ILE A 195 3.82 2.93 -4.71
CA ILE A 195 2.64 3.63 -4.21
C ILE A 195 1.41 2.79 -4.54
N ASP A 196 0.52 2.65 -3.55
CA ASP A 196 -0.71 1.85 -3.65
C ASP A 196 -1.95 2.72 -3.83
N GLY A 197 -1.84 4.02 -3.54
CA GLY A 197 -2.93 4.97 -3.76
C GLY A 197 -2.51 6.42 -3.53
N LEU A 198 -3.45 7.32 -3.79
CA LEU A 198 -3.29 8.75 -3.63
C LEU A 198 -4.34 9.29 -2.63
N LEU A 199 -3.95 10.25 -1.83
CA LEU A 199 -4.84 11.03 -0.96
C LEU A 199 -4.85 12.47 -1.45
N VAL A 200 -6.03 12.97 -1.82
CA VAL A 200 -6.23 14.37 -2.22
C VAL A 200 -6.93 15.11 -1.08
N THR A 201 -6.31 16.18 -0.60
CA THR A 201 -6.85 17.04 0.45
C THR A 201 -7.05 18.48 -0.07
N GLY A 202 -7.96 19.24 0.53
CA GLY A 202 -8.13 20.68 0.18
C GLY A 202 -9.50 21.06 -0.35
N ASN A 203 -9.59 22.25 -0.96
CA ASN A 203 -10.87 22.85 -1.32
C ASN A 203 -11.43 22.38 -2.68
N ASP A 204 -10.56 22.09 -3.65
CA ASP A 204 -10.93 21.64 -5.01
C ASP A 204 -10.81 20.13 -5.21
N THR A 205 -10.91 19.39 -4.13
CA THR A 205 -10.72 17.94 -4.08
C THR A 205 -11.53 17.20 -5.17
N GLY A 206 -12.76 17.63 -5.45
CA GLY A 206 -13.63 16.95 -6.41
C GLY A 206 -13.17 17.05 -7.87
N SER A 207 -12.58 18.16 -8.30
CA SER A 207 -12.07 18.32 -9.67
C SER A 207 -10.79 17.54 -9.88
N ILE A 208 -9.85 17.65 -8.93
CA ILE A 208 -8.58 16.92 -8.95
C ILE A 208 -8.83 15.40 -8.93
N ILE A 209 -9.75 14.93 -8.08
CA ILE A 209 -10.12 13.51 -8.03
C ILE A 209 -10.68 13.03 -9.36
N GLY A 210 -11.58 13.80 -9.99
CA GLY A 210 -12.14 13.42 -11.29
C GLY A 210 -11.07 13.32 -12.39
N ALA A 211 -10.10 14.24 -12.41
CA ALA A 211 -8.96 14.19 -13.32
C ALA A 211 -8.07 12.97 -13.04
N LEU A 212 -7.67 12.78 -11.79
CA LEU A 212 -6.83 11.64 -11.38
C LEU A 212 -7.51 10.28 -11.66
N ARG A 213 -8.83 10.18 -11.41
CA ARG A 213 -9.56 8.94 -11.68
C ARG A 213 -9.50 8.56 -13.15
N LYS A 214 -9.70 9.52 -14.05
CA LYS A 214 -9.61 9.31 -15.49
C LYS A 214 -8.22 8.80 -15.90
N GLU A 215 -7.16 9.39 -15.35
CA GLU A 215 -5.79 8.97 -15.66
C GLU A 215 -5.48 7.60 -15.07
N ILE A 216 -5.95 7.30 -13.84
CA ILE A 216 -5.78 5.98 -13.20
C ILE A 216 -6.49 4.88 -13.99
N ASP A 217 -7.71 5.14 -14.48
CA ASP A 217 -8.48 4.19 -15.27
C ASP A 217 -7.83 3.89 -16.64
N GLY A 218 -7.01 4.83 -17.15
CA GLY A 218 -6.19 4.67 -18.35
C GLY A 218 -4.89 3.89 -18.14
N LEU A 219 -4.50 3.62 -16.90
CA LEU A 219 -3.26 2.89 -16.61
C LEU A 219 -3.35 1.41 -17.02
N PRO A 220 -2.25 0.81 -17.50
CA PRO A 220 -2.20 -0.62 -17.75
C PRO A 220 -2.35 -1.41 -16.45
N ASN A 221 -2.97 -2.59 -16.52
CA ASN A 221 -3.20 -3.44 -15.35
C ASN A 221 -1.91 -3.65 -14.54
N ARG A 222 -2.03 -3.60 -13.22
CA ARG A 222 -0.92 -3.84 -12.31
C ARG A 222 -0.45 -5.29 -12.42
N LYS A 223 0.85 -5.50 -12.57
CA LYS A 223 1.43 -6.82 -12.39
C LYS A 223 1.36 -7.17 -10.89
N PRO A 224 1.01 -8.40 -10.51
CA PRO A 224 1.02 -8.80 -9.11
C PRO A 224 2.37 -8.46 -8.49
N ARG A 225 2.33 -7.89 -7.29
CA ARG A 225 3.54 -7.59 -6.52
C ARG A 225 4.13 -8.94 -6.10
N GLY A 226 5.22 -9.36 -6.74
CA GLY A 226 5.95 -10.55 -6.31
C GLY A 226 6.41 -10.36 -4.86
N ASP A 227 6.43 -11.47 -4.10
CA ASP A 227 6.88 -11.46 -2.71
C ASP A 227 8.19 -10.69 -2.57
N ARG A 228 8.21 -9.70 -1.70
CA ARG A 228 9.34 -8.80 -1.49
C ARG A 228 10.60 -9.48 -0.98
N GLU A 229 10.48 -10.68 -0.46
CA GLU A 229 11.61 -11.52 -0.02
C GLU A 229 12.65 -11.78 -1.13
N GLN A 230 12.27 -11.60 -2.40
CA GLN A 230 13.19 -11.83 -3.52
C GLN A 230 13.98 -10.61 -3.99
N ARG A 231 13.69 -9.38 -3.52
CA ARG A 231 14.46 -8.21 -3.97
C ARG A 231 15.85 -8.08 -3.35
N GLY A 232 16.16 -8.82 -2.30
CA GLY A 232 17.48 -8.89 -1.65
C GLY A 232 18.22 -10.22 -1.85
N ALA A 233 17.54 -11.24 -2.38
CA ALA A 233 18.20 -12.50 -2.72
C ALA A 233 18.95 -12.30 -4.04
N ALA A 234 20.27 -12.20 -3.97
CA ALA A 234 21.11 -12.37 -5.15
C ALA A 234 20.71 -13.69 -5.81
N ILE A 235 20.22 -13.62 -7.05
CA ILE A 235 19.99 -14.80 -7.86
C ILE A 235 21.38 -15.39 -8.10
N LEU A 236 21.80 -16.30 -7.23
CA LEU A 236 22.96 -17.12 -7.50
C LEU A 236 22.62 -17.91 -8.77
N PRO A 237 23.42 -17.76 -9.85
CA PRO A 237 23.22 -18.58 -11.03
C PRO A 237 23.30 -20.04 -10.57
N ARG A 238 22.24 -20.79 -10.84
CA ARG A 238 22.23 -22.23 -10.62
C ARG A 238 23.30 -22.80 -11.52
N LEU A 239 24.48 -23.08 -10.98
CA LEU A 239 25.49 -23.87 -11.64
C LEU A 239 24.83 -25.22 -11.88
N GLU A 240 24.37 -25.44 -13.10
CA GLU A 240 24.09 -26.78 -13.58
C GLU A 240 25.43 -27.53 -13.49
N THR A 241 25.55 -28.36 -12.48
CA THR A 241 26.60 -29.37 -12.44
C THR A 241 26.37 -30.25 -13.63
N ALA A 242 27.05 -29.96 -14.73
CA ALA A 242 27.18 -30.89 -15.85
C ALA A 242 27.57 -32.22 -15.25
N GLY A 243 26.72 -33.21 -15.46
CA GLY A 243 26.92 -34.56 -14.94
C GLY A 243 28.27 -35.10 -15.38
N VAL A 244 29.20 -35.11 -14.48
CA VAL A 244 30.43 -35.93 -14.63
C VAL A 244 29.98 -37.38 -14.40
N ASN A 245 29.75 -38.03 -15.52
CA ASN A 245 29.58 -39.49 -15.58
C ASN A 245 30.88 -40.10 -15.15
N ARG A 246 31.00 -40.39 -13.85
CA ARG A 246 32.09 -41.26 -13.32
C ARG A 246 31.65 -42.67 -13.60
N SER A 247 32.07 -43.20 -14.74
CA SER A 247 32.24 -44.64 -14.94
C SER A 247 33.08 -45.23 -13.83
N ARG A 248 32.51 -46.12 -13.12
CA ARG A 248 33.11 -46.93 -12.05
C ARG A 248 34.15 -47.82 -12.71
N PRO A 249 35.43 -47.86 -12.29
CA PRO A 249 36.31 -48.90 -12.72
C PRO A 249 35.92 -50.19 -12.02
N GLU A 250 35.84 -51.29 -12.80
CA GLU A 250 35.71 -52.66 -12.32
C GLU A 250 36.93 -53.04 -11.52
N PRO A 251 36.82 -53.92 -10.48
CA PRO A 251 37.98 -54.45 -9.79
C PRO A 251 38.62 -55.54 -10.65
N ASP A 252 39.88 -55.36 -10.98
CA ASP A 252 40.75 -56.41 -11.51
C ASP A 252 40.95 -57.47 -10.42
N GLU A 253 40.54 -58.69 -10.73
CA GLU A 253 40.94 -59.93 -10.07
C GLU A 253 42.36 -60.27 -10.51
N ASP A 254 43.03 -60.98 -9.63
CA ASP A 254 44.27 -61.73 -9.81
C ASP A 254 45.58 -60.96 -9.72
N ASP A 255 46.32 -61.20 -8.62
CA ASP A 255 47.46 -62.09 -8.70
C ASP A 255 48.02 -62.36 -7.28
N ASP A 256 47.93 -63.65 -6.91
CA ASP A 256 48.79 -64.31 -5.91
C ASP A 256 50.25 -64.10 -6.27
N ASP A 257 51.06 -63.74 -5.35
CA ASP A 257 52.42 -64.27 -5.29
C ASP A 257 53.04 -64.15 -3.87
N ASP A 258 53.33 -65.29 -3.35
CA ASP A 258 54.26 -65.66 -2.29
C ASP A 258 55.47 -64.75 -2.14
N TRP A 259 55.81 -64.47 -0.89
CA TRP A 259 57.21 -64.41 -0.48
C TRP A 259 57.36 -64.80 1.00
N GLU A 260 58.08 -65.91 1.14
CA GLU A 260 58.59 -66.47 2.35
C GLU A 260 59.52 -65.51 3.10
N GLU A 261 59.55 -65.81 4.42
CA GLU A 261 60.59 -65.37 5.42
C GLU A 261 62.06 -65.67 5.02
N PRO A 262 63.02 -65.07 5.71
CA PRO A 262 63.37 -65.55 7.04
C PRO A 262 63.35 -64.54 8.18
#